data_432f686ae6a76cb11e6d46f88c20bcb6
#
_entry.id   432f686ae6a76cb11e6d46f88c20bcb6
#
_cell.length_a   1.000
_cell.length_b   1.000
_cell.length_c   1.000
_cell.angle_alpha   90.00
_cell.angle_beta   90.00
_cell.angle_gamma   90.00
#
_symmetry.space_group_name_H-M   'P 1'
#
loop_
_entity.id
_entity.type
_entity.pdbx_description
1 polymer ?
#
loop_
_entity_poly.entity_id
_entity_poly.type
_entity_poly.pdbx_seq_one_letter_code
_entity_poly.pdbx_strand_id
1 'polypeptide(L)'
;MRLYVIGCEYAGKTTLLEKILQWQEELGVKPIVHDHFTFPSPGSLVPYDRWERDDEAKLMSLSAGAQARLTTWGGGYHTNAFLHGTVYNDVILDGFLIEEYIYGPLYYGYKFENPGAASGKIDKDYVDFDMDSRNRMLEMYMLEKFPGTILVHVTASAECIKQRMHEHPHSPGRIKEEHIPQLLESFDEQYKKCLITQKITIDTTDLTADEAFEVFKTKVWQHLEERDLLRIMLHKMSEAKG
;
A
#
# COMPACT_ATOMS: atom_id res chain seq x y z
N MET A 1 -0.36 3.54 -15.72
CA MET A 1 0.54 3.92 -14.60
C MET A 1 0.48 2.86 -13.51
N ARG A 2 1.61 2.47 -12.97
CA ARG A 2 1.70 1.48 -11.89
C ARG A 2 2.28 2.14 -10.65
N LEU A 3 1.52 2.15 -9.56
CA LEU A 3 1.90 2.79 -8.31
C LEU A 3 1.95 1.77 -7.18
N TYR A 4 2.93 1.93 -6.31
CA TYR A 4 3.00 1.29 -5.01
C TYR A 4 3.00 2.40 -3.96
N VAL A 5 1.88 2.57 -3.27
CA VAL A 5 1.65 3.70 -2.36
C VAL A 5 1.74 3.21 -0.92
N ILE A 6 2.60 3.83 -0.14
CA ILE A 6 2.83 3.51 1.27
C ILE A 6 2.71 4.77 2.13
N GLY A 7 2.40 4.60 3.39
CA GLY A 7 2.37 5.71 4.35
C GLY A 7 1.63 5.37 5.63
N CYS A 8 1.99 6.06 6.69
CA CYS A 8 1.33 5.91 7.99
C CYS A 8 -0.16 6.27 7.89
N GLU A 9 -1.01 5.63 8.70
CA GLU A 9 -2.39 6.08 8.86
C GLU A 9 -2.41 7.58 9.22
N TYR A 10 -3.44 8.30 8.76
CA TYR A 10 -3.57 9.75 8.88
C TYR A 10 -2.52 10.60 8.14
N ALA A 11 -1.57 10.00 7.42
CA ALA A 11 -0.67 10.75 6.54
C ALA A 11 -1.35 11.30 5.26
N GLY A 12 -2.64 11.04 5.04
CA GLY A 12 -3.39 11.51 3.86
C GLY A 12 -3.30 10.60 2.64
N LYS A 13 -2.84 9.34 2.81
CA LYS A 13 -2.70 8.36 1.75
C LYS A 13 -4.01 8.12 0.98
N THR A 14 -5.10 7.79 1.69
CA THR A 14 -6.41 7.51 1.09
C THR A 14 -6.93 8.71 0.30
N THR A 15 -6.85 9.92 0.87
CA THR A 15 -7.28 11.15 0.22
C THR A 15 -6.50 11.43 -1.06
N LEU A 16 -5.18 11.19 -1.05
CA LEU A 16 -4.34 11.33 -2.25
C LEU A 16 -4.71 10.27 -3.29
N LEU A 17 -4.95 9.03 -2.87
CA LEU A 17 -5.36 7.94 -3.77
C LEU A 17 -6.69 8.24 -4.46
N GLU A 18 -7.68 8.77 -3.75
CA GLU A 18 -8.96 9.19 -4.33
C GLU A 18 -8.77 10.22 -5.46
N LYS A 19 -7.90 11.22 -5.24
CA LYS A 19 -7.54 12.21 -6.27
C LYS A 19 -6.82 11.59 -7.47
N ILE A 20 -5.91 10.66 -7.21
CA ILE A 20 -5.20 9.93 -8.28
C ILE A 20 -6.18 9.07 -9.10
N LEU A 21 -7.11 8.38 -8.44
CA LEU A 21 -8.12 7.57 -9.11
C LEU A 21 -9.04 8.42 -9.98
N GLN A 22 -9.52 9.54 -9.46
CA GLN A 22 -10.32 10.49 -10.22
C GLN A 22 -9.57 10.99 -11.46
N TRP A 23 -8.32 11.39 -11.31
CA TRP A 23 -7.49 11.82 -12.43
C TRP A 23 -7.28 10.72 -13.48
N GLN A 24 -7.05 9.46 -13.03
CA GLN A 24 -6.92 8.35 -13.97
C GLN A 24 -8.23 8.08 -14.72
N GLU A 25 -9.37 8.21 -14.06
CA GLU A 25 -10.69 8.09 -14.72
C GLU A 25 -10.91 9.17 -15.78
N GLU A 26 -10.52 10.42 -15.50
CA GLU A 26 -10.52 11.52 -16.48
C GLU A 26 -9.64 11.20 -17.69
N LEU A 27 -8.52 10.51 -17.49
CA LEU A 27 -7.65 10.02 -18.55
C LEU A 27 -8.17 8.74 -19.25
N GLY A 28 -9.38 8.28 -18.93
CA GLY A 28 -10.00 7.08 -19.49
C GLY A 28 -9.41 5.77 -18.96
N VAL A 29 -8.78 5.78 -17.77
CA VAL A 29 -8.14 4.62 -17.15
C VAL A 29 -8.90 4.21 -15.90
N LYS A 30 -9.18 2.91 -15.78
CA LYS A 30 -9.68 2.31 -14.53
C LYS A 30 -8.60 1.38 -13.98
N PRO A 31 -7.75 1.85 -13.06
CA PRO A 31 -6.72 1.00 -12.48
C PRO A 31 -7.33 -0.05 -11.56
N ILE A 32 -6.63 -1.17 -11.42
CA ILE A 32 -6.92 -2.11 -10.35
C ILE A 32 -6.25 -1.61 -9.08
N VAL A 33 -7.03 -1.49 -8.02
CA VAL A 33 -6.51 -1.15 -6.69
C VAL A 33 -6.42 -2.41 -5.85
N HIS A 34 -5.22 -2.73 -5.38
CA HIS A 34 -4.97 -3.76 -4.40
C HIS A 34 -4.70 -3.12 -3.04
N ASP A 35 -5.69 -3.19 -2.17
CA ASP A 35 -5.58 -2.83 -0.77
C ASP A 35 -5.40 -4.11 0.06
N HIS A 36 -4.69 -4.04 1.16
CA HIS A 36 -4.49 -5.15 2.09
C HIS A 36 -5.80 -5.69 2.72
N PHE A 37 -6.89 -4.93 2.63
CA PHE A 37 -8.24 -5.36 3.02
C PHE A 37 -9.05 -5.94 1.87
N THR A 38 -8.50 -6.05 0.69
CA THR A 38 -9.19 -6.62 -0.46
C THR A 38 -9.02 -8.13 -0.42
N PHE A 39 -10.13 -8.86 -0.39
CA PHE A 39 -10.16 -10.33 -0.42
C PHE A 39 -10.88 -10.82 -1.69
N PRO A 40 -10.57 -12.04 -2.17
CA PRO A 40 -11.28 -12.57 -3.31
C PRO A 40 -12.73 -12.88 -2.93
N SER A 41 -13.67 -12.44 -3.74
CA SER A 41 -15.04 -12.94 -3.66
C SER A 41 -15.07 -14.45 -3.89
N PRO A 42 -15.89 -15.21 -3.13
CA PRO A 42 -16.06 -16.62 -3.37
C PRO A 42 -16.48 -16.90 -4.82
N GLY A 43 -15.66 -17.67 -5.54
CA GLY A 43 -15.92 -18.04 -6.94
C GLY A 43 -15.42 -17.05 -7.99
N SER A 44 -14.77 -15.94 -7.59
CA SER A 44 -14.12 -15.01 -8.50
C SER A 44 -12.61 -15.11 -8.40
N LEU A 45 -11.92 -15.19 -9.55
CA LEU A 45 -10.47 -15.06 -9.65
C LEU A 45 -10.05 -13.58 -9.74
N VAL A 46 -11.02 -12.71 -9.96
CA VAL A 46 -10.80 -11.25 -10.09
C VAL A 46 -11.68 -10.57 -9.07
N PRO A 47 -11.18 -9.56 -8.48
CA PRO A 47 -11.27 -9.21 -7.11
C PRO A 47 -12.60 -8.54 -6.83
N TYR A 48 -12.93 -8.42 -5.66
CA TYR A 48 -12.59 -7.36 -4.74
C TYR A 48 -13.88 -6.87 -4.13
N ASP A 49 -14.48 -7.71 -3.29
CA ASP A 49 -15.37 -7.16 -2.29
C ASP A 49 -14.46 -6.70 -1.14
N ARG A 50 -14.43 -5.40 -0.91
CA ARG A 50 -13.87 -4.84 0.30
C ARG A 50 -14.68 -5.35 1.48
N TRP A 51 -14.03 -5.67 2.57
CA TRP A 51 -14.73 -6.02 3.80
C TRP A 51 -15.68 -4.89 4.20
N GLU A 52 -16.88 -5.24 4.59
CA GLU A 52 -17.79 -4.30 5.24
C GLU A 52 -17.15 -3.81 6.55
N ARG A 53 -17.43 -2.59 6.94
CA ARG A 53 -16.87 -2.02 8.18
C ARG A 53 -17.11 -2.91 9.41
N ASP A 54 -18.27 -3.55 9.47
CA ASP A 54 -18.62 -4.47 10.57
C ASP A 54 -17.75 -5.72 10.57
N ASP A 55 -17.34 -6.21 9.41
CA ASP A 55 -16.47 -7.38 9.30
C ASP A 55 -15.01 -7.00 9.63
N GLU A 56 -14.56 -5.81 9.27
CA GLU A 56 -13.29 -5.26 9.75
C GLU A 56 -13.27 -5.18 11.29
N ALA A 57 -14.32 -4.66 11.90
CA ALA A 57 -14.42 -4.58 13.36
C ALA A 57 -14.40 -5.97 14.01
N LYS A 58 -15.09 -6.96 13.43
CA LYS A 58 -15.07 -8.35 13.89
C LYS A 58 -13.67 -8.95 13.76
N LEU A 59 -12.99 -8.74 12.61
CA LEU A 59 -11.62 -9.18 12.39
C LEU A 59 -10.68 -8.62 13.45
N MET A 60 -10.79 -7.32 13.75
CA MET A 60 -9.98 -6.66 14.77
C MET A 60 -10.28 -7.13 16.20
N SER A 61 -11.45 -7.73 16.44
CA SER A 61 -11.83 -8.32 17.73
C SER A 61 -11.29 -9.74 17.94
N LEU A 62 -10.74 -10.40 16.91
CA LEU A 62 -10.16 -11.72 17.01
C LEU A 62 -8.88 -11.71 17.86
N SER A 63 -8.51 -12.89 18.38
CA SER A 63 -7.22 -13.05 19.03
C SER A 63 -6.08 -12.73 18.06
N ALA A 64 -4.96 -12.19 18.57
CA ALA A 64 -3.79 -11.84 17.75
C ALA A 64 -3.32 -13.03 16.86
N GLY A 65 -3.40 -14.26 17.38
CA GLY A 65 -3.06 -15.45 16.58
C GLY A 65 -4.03 -15.75 15.44
N ALA A 66 -5.32 -15.45 15.60
CA ALA A 66 -6.31 -15.59 14.51
C ALA A 66 -6.14 -14.49 13.48
N GLN A 67 -5.93 -13.26 13.92
CA GLN A 67 -5.63 -12.13 13.02
C GLN A 67 -4.38 -12.42 12.19
N ALA A 68 -3.26 -12.84 12.83
CA ALA A 68 -2.02 -13.16 12.14
C ALA A 68 -2.23 -14.22 11.04
N ARG A 69 -3.02 -15.27 11.32
CA ARG A 69 -3.30 -16.32 10.31
C ARG A 69 -4.12 -15.80 9.13
N LEU A 70 -5.15 -15.00 9.40
CA LEU A 70 -5.97 -14.42 8.33
C LEU A 70 -5.17 -13.44 7.49
N THR A 71 -4.37 -12.60 8.11
CA THR A 71 -3.53 -11.63 7.40
C THR A 71 -2.43 -12.33 6.59
N THR A 72 -1.82 -13.41 7.13
CA THR A 72 -0.86 -14.23 6.36
C THR A 72 -1.52 -14.87 5.15
N TRP A 73 -2.75 -15.35 5.29
CA TRP A 73 -3.52 -15.88 4.17
C TRP A 73 -3.86 -14.80 3.15
N GLY A 74 -4.31 -13.63 3.61
CA GLY A 74 -4.53 -12.45 2.77
C GLY A 74 -3.27 -12.02 2.03
N GLY A 75 -2.12 -11.95 2.72
CA GLY A 75 -0.81 -11.65 2.13
C GLY A 75 -0.41 -12.65 1.04
N GLY A 76 -0.68 -13.94 1.23
CA GLY A 76 -0.50 -14.96 0.21
C GLY A 76 -1.39 -14.74 -1.01
N TYR A 77 -2.64 -14.38 -0.79
CA TYR A 77 -3.56 -14.03 -1.86
C TYR A 77 -3.09 -12.79 -2.65
N HIS A 78 -2.74 -11.72 -1.95
CA HIS A 78 -2.24 -10.49 -2.59
C HIS A 78 -0.95 -10.74 -3.37
N THR A 79 -0.04 -11.54 -2.84
CA THR A 79 1.17 -11.96 -3.54
C THR A 79 0.83 -12.69 -4.84
N ASN A 80 -0.09 -13.66 -4.80
CA ASN A 80 -0.52 -14.41 -5.98
C ASN A 80 -1.26 -13.50 -6.98
N ALA A 81 -2.18 -12.66 -6.51
CA ALA A 81 -2.89 -11.70 -7.35
C ALA A 81 -1.92 -10.73 -8.02
N PHE A 82 -0.87 -10.31 -7.31
CA PHE A 82 0.19 -9.48 -7.85
C PHE A 82 1.01 -10.21 -8.93
N LEU A 83 1.42 -11.45 -8.66
CA LEU A 83 2.18 -12.27 -9.62
C LEU A 83 1.34 -12.60 -10.87
N HIS A 84 0.04 -12.78 -10.72
CA HIS A 84 -0.89 -13.02 -11.82
C HIS A 84 -1.45 -11.74 -12.45
N GLY A 85 -1.42 -10.62 -11.74
CA GLY A 85 -1.86 -9.30 -12.20
C GLY A 85 -0.96 -8.68 -13.29
N THR A 86 -0.03 -9.47 -13.84
CA THR A 86 0.82 -9.11 -14.98
C THR A 86 0.04 -8.73 -16.24
N VAL A 87 -1.26 -9.06 -16.28
CA VAL A 87 -2.15 -8.72 -17.39
C VAL A 87 -2.57 -7.25 -17.36
N TYR A 88 -2.49 -6.59 -16.20
CA TYR A 88 -2.99 -5.23 -16.02
C TYR A 88 -1.85 -4.22 -15.99
N ASN A 89 -1.88 -3.29 -16.92
CA ASN A 89 -0.87 -2.24 -17.03
C ASN A 89 -1.04 -1.10 -16.01
N ASP A 90 -2.25 -0.93 -15.49
CA ASP A 90 -2.62 0.14 -14.58
C ASP A 90 -3.05 -0.48 -13.25
N VAL A 91 -2.17 -0.37 -12.24
CA VAL A 91 -2.35 -1.00 -10.92
C VAL A 91 -1.90 -0.03 -9.84
N ILE A 92 -2.65 0.02 -8.77
CA ILE A 92 -2.28 0.69 -7.53
C ILE A 92 -2.21 -0.36 -6.42
N LEU A 93 -1.04 -0.49 -5.82
CA LEU A 93 -0.82 -1.31 -4.63
C LEU A 93 -0.87 -0.36 -3.43
N ASP A 94 -1.92 -0.46 -2.61
CA ASP A 94 -2.08 0.36 -1.42
C ASP A 94 -1.53 -0.38 -0.19
N GLY A 95 -0.44 0.13 0.36
CA GLY A 95 0.23 -0.35 1.55
C GLY A 95 0.97 -1.68 1.42
N PHE A 96 0.34 -2.64 0.83
CA PHE A 96 0.83 -3.97 0.48
C PHE A 96 1.89 -4.53 1.46
N LEU A 97 3.00 -5.08 0.96
CA LEU A 97 4.01 -5.78 1.76
C LEU A 97 4.75 -4.90 2.77
N ILE A 98 4.99 -3.63 2.44
CA ILE A 98 5.73 -2.71 3.33
C ILE A 98 4.90 -2.40 4.56
N GLU A 99 3.61 -2.12 4.39
CA GLU A 99 2.73 -1.85 5.53
C GLU A 99 2.52 -3.11 6.39
N GLU A 100 2.38 -4.29 5.76
CA GLU A 100 2.31 -5.56 6.49
C GLU A 100 3.56 -5.77 7.36
N TYR A 101 4.75 -5.48 6.81
CA TYR A 101 6.01 -5.58 7.53
C TYR A 101 6.07 -4.63 8.73
N ILE A 102 5.54 -3.41 8.60
CA ILE A 102 5.58 -2.39 9.65
C ILE A 102 4.51 -2.64 10.72
N TYR A 103 3.26 -2.85 10.28
CA TYR A 103 2.12 -2.99 11.21
C TYR A 103 2.01 -4.40 11.82
N GLY A 104 2.48 -5.42 11.11
CA GLY A 104 2.38 -6.81 11.55
C GLY A 104 2.92 -7.07 12.95
N PRO A 105 4.16 -6.67 13.28
CA PRO A 105 4.73 -6.86 14.61
C PRO A 105 4.02 -6.04 15.69
N LEU A 106 3.60 -4.83 15.37
CA LEU A 106 3.02 -3.90 16.34
C LEU A 106 1.57 -4.24 16.70
N TYR A 107 0.78 -4.67 15.70
CA TYR A 107 -0.67 -4.75 15.86
C TYR A 107 -1.27 -6.12 15.58
N TYR A 108 -0.58 -6.97 14.78
CA TYR A 108 -1.10 -8.26 14.35
C TYR A 108 -0.39 -9.46 14.97
N GLY A 109 0.53 -9.20 15.92
CA GLY A 109 1.26 -10.25 16.64
C GLY A 109 2.20 -11.08 15.76
N TYR A 110 2.63 -10.55 14.63
CA TYR A 110 3.64 -11.19 13.80
C TYR A 110 4.95 -11.31 14.56
N LYS A 111 5.51 -12.49 14.54
CA LYS A 111 6.87 -12.74 15.02
C LYS A 111 7.70 -13.11 13.81
N PHE A 112 8.47 -12.15 13.31
CA PHE A 112 9.32 -12.37 12.15
C PHE A 112 10.48 -13.32 12.41
N GLU A 113 10.87 -13.47 13.68
CA GLU A 113 12.06 -14.23 14.05
C GLU A 113 11.88 -15.75 14.02
N ASN A 114 10.67 -16.26 13.97
CA ASN A 114 10.42 -17.69 13.78
C ASN A 114 8.92 -18.03 13.65
N PRO A 115 8.34 -18.12 12.47
CA PRO A 115 6.93 -18.50 12.31
C PRO A 115 6.61 -19.91 12.83
N GLY A 116 7.62 -20.79 12.94
CA GLY A 116 7.49 -22.12 13.54
C GLY A 116 7.50 -22.14 15.08
N ALA A 117 8.00 -21.09 15.73
CA ALA A 117 8.12 -21.05 17.20
C ALA A 117 6.76 -21.05 17.91
N ALA A 118 5.70 -20.58 17.26
CA ALA A 118 4.34 -20.60 17.81
C ALA A 118 3.75 -22.02 17.91
N SER A 119 4.26 -23.00 17.16
CA SER A 119 3.77 -24.38 17.14
C SER A 119 4.58 -25.33 18.03
N GLY A 120 5.70 -24.87 18.61
CA GLY A 120 6.58 -25.69 19.42
C GLY A 120 7.31 -26.80 18.66
N LYS A 121 7.18 -26.87 17.35
CA LYS A 121 7.84 -27.85 16.49
C LYS A 121 8.56 -27.12 15.36
N ILE A 122 9.86 -26.89 15.55
CA ILE A 122 10.73 -26.40 14.49
C ILE A 122 11.34 -27.62 13.82
N ASP A 123 11.02 -27.80 12.54
CA ASP A 123 11.82 -28.66 11.70
C ASP A 123 13.11 -27.88 11.37
N LYS A 124 14.27 -28.43 11.81
CA LYS A 124 15.57 -27.77 11.64
C LYS A 124 15.98 -27.59 10.17
N ASP A 125 15.27 -28.26 9.27
CA ASP A 125 15.49 -28.17 7.82
C ASP A 125 14.54 -27.15 7.15
N TYR A 126 13.69 -26.46 7.92
CA TYR A 126 12.87 -25.38 7.40
C TYR A 126 13.72 -24.12 7.27
N VAL A 127 13.98 -23.71 6.05
CA VAL A 127 14.60 -22.43 5.77
C VAL A 127 13.67 -21.34 6.28
N ASP A 128 14.09 -20.60 7.29
CA ASP A 128 13.37 -19.45 7.82
C ASP A 128 13.22 -18.42 6.67
N PHE A 129 12.07 -18.46 6.03
CA PHE A 129 11.69 -17.47 5.03
C PHE A 129 11.25 -16.24 5.80
N ASP A 130 12.19 -15.36 6.12
CA ASP A 130 11.86 -14.12 6.80
C ASP A 130 11.10 -13.14 5.89
N MET A 131 10.32 -12.28 6.52
CA MET A 131 9.48 -11.31 5.81
C MET A 131 10.30 -10.32 4.98
N ASP A 132 11.51 -9.98 5.42
CA ASP A 132 12.40 -9.09 4.69
C ASP A 132 12.88 -9.75 3.40
N SER A 133 13.34 -10.98 3.47
CA SER A 133 13.73 -11.77 2.29
C SER A 133 12.58 -11.93 1.31
N ARG A 134 11.37 -12.21 1.80
CA ARG A 134 10.16 -12.27 0.96
C ARG A 134 9.90 -10.95 0.24
N ASN A 135 9.95 -9.86 0.98
CA ASN A 135 9.70 -8.53 0.41
C ASN A 135 10.75 -8.18 -0.64
N ARG A 136 12.04 -8.42 -0.36
CA ARG A 136 13.12 -8.18 -1.34
C ARG A 136 12.95 -9.03 -2.60
N MET A 137 12.59 -10.29 -2.45
CA MET A 137 12.32 -11.17 -3.60
C MET A 137 11.17 -10.67 -4.47
N LEU A 138 10.08 -10.21 -3.85
CA LEU A 138 8.94 -9.65 -4.59
C LEU A 138 9.28 -8.31 -5.24
N GLU A 139 10.06 -7.47 -4.58
CA GLU A 139 10.56 -6.22 -5.17
C GLU A 139 11.51 -6.48 -6.36
N MET A 140 12.37 -7.49 -6.28
CA MET A 140 13.21 -7.92 -7.42
C MET A 140 12.33 -8.37 -8.59
N TYR A 141 11.28 -9.15 -8.32
CA TYR A 141 10.31 -9.54 -9.34
C TYR A 141 9.61 -8.31 -9.96
N MET A 142 9.24 -7.33 -9.13
CA MET A 142 8.65 -6.07 -9.62
C MET A 142 9.61 -5.31 -10.54
N LEU A 143 10.87 -5.22 -10.17
CA LEU A 143 11.89 -4.58 -11.00
C LEU A 143 12.09 -5.29 -12.33
N GLU A 144 12.05 -6.62 -12.33
CA GLU A 144 12.24 -7.41 -13.55
C GLU A 144 11.03 -7.32 -14.49
N LYS A 145 9.81 -7.45 -13.95
CA LYS A 145 8.59 -7.54 -14.77
C LYS A 145 7.90 -6.21 -14.99
N PHE A 146 8.08 -5.26 -14.07
CA PHE A 146 7.38 -3.98 -14.03
C PHE A 146 8.33 -2.82 -13.66
N PRO A 147 9.37 -2.58 -14.45
CA PRO A 147 10.38 -1.56 -14.12
C PRO A 147 9.80 -0.14 -14.01
N GLY A 148 8.65 0.11 -14.63
CA GLY A 148 7.91 1.38 -14.52
C GLY A 148 7.08 1.54 -13.24
N THR A 149 7.23 0.65 -12.25
CA THR A 149 6.54 0.80 -10.95
C THR A 149 7.14 1.97 -10.17
N ILE A 150 6.27 2.87 -9.68
CA ILE A 150 6.65 4.04 -8.90
C ILE A 150 6.26 3.82 -7.44
N LEU A 151 7.23 3.86 -6.54
CA LEU A 151 7.00 3.84 -5.09
C LEU A 151 6.68 5.25 -4.61
N VAL A 152 5.48 5.43 -4.07
CA VAL A 152 4.98 6.70 -3.54
C VAL A 152 4.92 6.60 -2.02
N HIS A 153 5.75 7.36 -1.32
CA HIS A 153 5.71 7.48 0.13
C HIS A 153 4.91 8.74 0.51
N VAL A 154 3.73 8.54 1.09
CA VAL A 154 2.92 9.61 1.65
C VAL A 154 3.24 9.74 3.13
N THR A 155 3.70 10.90 3.54
CA THR A 155 4.11 11.17 4.93
C THR A 155 3.53 12.48 5.45
N ALA A 156 3.60 12.68 6.75
CA ALA A 156 3.32 13.95 7.43
C ALA A 156 4.10 13.98 8.75
N SER A 157 4.21 15.16 9.37
CA SER A 157 4.81 15.29 10.70
C SER A 157 4.01 14.50 11.75
N ALA A 158 4.69 14.06 12.81
CA ALA A 158 4.04 13.36 13.91
C ALA A 158 2.91 14.17 14.54
N GLU A 159 3.10 15.48 14.66
CA GLU A 159 2.13 16.44 15.20
C GLU A 159 0.89 16.51 14.30
N CYS A 160 1.09 16.60 12.99
CA CYS A 160 0.00 16.64 12.01
C CYS A 160 -0.81 15.34 12.05
N ILE A 161 -0.15 14.16 12.11
CA ILE A 161 -0.80 12.87 12.22
C ILE A 161 -1.64 12.77 13.50
N LYS A 162 -1.09 13.18 14.65
CA LYS A 162 -1.83 13.22 15.93
C LYS A 162 -3.04 14.13 15.86
N GLN A 163 -2.88 15.33 15.32
CA GLN A 163 -3.98 16.26 15.13
C GLN A 163 -5.10 15.62 14.29
N ARG A 164 -4.77 15.06 13.12
CA ARG A 164 -5.75 14.41 12.24
C ARG A 164 -6.41 13.20 12.89
N MET A 165 -5.67 12.44 13.70
CA MET A 165 -6.19 11.33 14.48
C MET A 165 -7.25 11.76 15.50
N HIS A 166 -7.06 12.92 16.14
CA HIS A 166 -8.04 13.48 17.07
C HIS A 166 -9.25 14.10 16.37
N GLU A 167 -9.05 14.78 15.26
CA GLU A 167 -10.11 15.46 14.51
C GLU A 167 -11.01 14.48 13.75
N HIS A 168 -10.44 13.40 13.22
CA HIS A 168 -11.11 12.43 12.36
C HIS A 168 -10.77 10.99 12.76
N PRO A 169 -11.15 10.54 13.96
CA PRO A 169 -10.77 9.21 14.42
C PRO A 169 -11.35 8.12 13.52
N HIS A 170 -10.49 7.21 13.09
CA HIS A 170 -10.93 6.01 12.38
C HIS A 170 -11.61 5.03 13.36
N SER A 171 -12.62 4.34 12.91
CA SER A 171 -13.25 3.26 13.68
C SER A 171 -13.24 1.98 12.82
N PRO A 172 -12.57 0.93 13.26
CA PRO A 172 -11.67 0.85 14.41
C PRO A 172 -10.34 1.57 14.16
N GLY A 173 -9.88 2.38 15.10
CA GLY A 173 -8.55 2.98 15.08
C GLY A 173 -7.49 1.91 15.32
N ARG A 174 -6.43 1.91 14.52
CA ARG A 174 -5.38 0.88 14.59
C ARG A 174 -4.14 1.37 15.28
N ILE A 175 -3.68 2.57 14.88
CA ILE A 175 -2.43 3.08 15.41
C ILE A 175 -2.64 3.72 16.78
N LYS A 176 -1.61 3.62 17.62
CA LYS A 176 -1.55 4.32 18.89
C LYS A 176 -0.67 5.55 18.74
N GLU A 177 -1.09 6.65 19.37
CA GLU A 177 -0.37 7.92 19.31
C GLU A 177 1.11 7.78 19.71
N GLU A 178 1.39 6.96 20.73
CA GLU A 178 2.74 6.68 21.20
C GLU A 178 3.63 5.99 20.18
N HIS A 179 3.05 5.27 19.20
CA HIS A 179 3.79 4.57 18.17
C HIS A 179 4.06 5.42 16.92
N ILE A 180 3.46 6.60 16.79
CA ILE A 180 3.58 7.43 15.58
C ILE A 180 5.04 7.71 15.20
N PRO A 181 5.93 8.14 16.12
CA PRO A 181 7.33 8.38 15.76
C PRO A 181 8.03 7.13 15.21
N GLN A 182 7.82 5.98 15.86
CA GLN A 182 8.38 4.70 15.43
C GLN A 182 7.83 4.27 14.06
N LEU A 183 6.54 4.48 13.82
CA LEU A 183 5.92 4.17 12.52
C LEU A 183 6.53 5.00 11.40
N LEU A 184 6.66 6.32 11.60
CA LEU A 184 7.26 7.21 10.61
C LEU A 184 8.71 6.81 10.29
N GLU A 185 9.51 6.50 11.31
CA GLU A 185 10.87 6.00 11.13
C GLU A 185 10.88 4.68 10.34
N SER A 186 10.00 3.74 10.68
CA SER A 186 9.90 2.45 9.99
C SER A 186 9.50 2.61 8.52
N PHE A 187 8.56 3.50 8.20
CA PHE A 187 8.19 3.81 6.83
C PHE A 187 9.36 4.39 6.04
N ASP A 188 10.08 5.34 6.63
CA ASP A 188 11.27 5.96 6.06
C ASP A 188 12.37 4.93 5.77
N GLU A 189 12.63 4.03 6.73
CA GLU A 189 13.60 2.95 6.54
C GLU A 189 13.20 2.00 5.43
N GLN A 190 11.95 1.51 5.42
CA GLN A 190 11.48 0.60 4.38
C GLN A 190 11.45 1.27 3.00
N TYR A 191 11.07 2.53 2.93
CA TYR A 191 11.15 3.31 1.69
C TYR A 191 12.59 3.39 1.15
N LYS A 192 13.56 3.65 2.01
CA LYS A 192 14.99 3.69 1.63
C LYS A 192 15.51 2.33 1.20
N LYS A 193 15.16 1.26 1.93
CA LYS A 193 15.60 -0.12 1.66
C LYS A 193 14.93 -0.76 0.45
N CYS A 194 13.72 -0.34 0.09
CA CYS A 194 12.98 -0.88 -1.05
C CYS A 194 13.81 -0.81 -2.34
N LEU A 195 13.81 -1.89 -3.11
CA LEU A 195 14.60 -2.01 -4.35
C LEU A 195 13.98 -1.27 -5.54
N ILE A 196 12.70 -0.87 -5.47
CA ILE A 196 12.07 -0.06 -6.51
C ILE A 196 12.86 1.23 -6.67
N THR A 197 13.28 1.52 -7.89
CA THR A 197 14.19 2.64 -8.19
C THR A 197 13.47 3.96 -8.40
N GLN A 198 12.25 3.90 -8.94
CA GLN A 198 11.42 5.10 -9.15
C GLN A 198 10.68 5.43 -7.87
N LYS A 199 11.13 6.47 -7.17
CA LYS A 199 10.64 6.82 -5.83
C LYS A 199 10.25 8.28 -5.76
N ILE A 200 9.08 8.56 -5.16
CA ILE A 200 8.64 9.91 -4.83
C ILE A 200 8.10 9.96 -3.40
N THR A 201 8.33 11.07 -2.73
CA THR A 201 7.76 11.34 -1.39
C THR A 201 6.81 12.53 -1.47
N ILE A 202 5.64 12.39 -0.88
CA ILE A 202 4.64 13.45 -0.73
C ILE A 202 4.48 13.73 0.76
N ASP A 203 5.05 14.82 1.23
CA ASP A 203 4.82 15.32 2.58
C ASP A 203 3.55 16.18 2.57
N THR A 204 2.58 15.76 3.35
CA THR A 204 1.25 16.40 3.42
C THR A 204 1.07 17.27 4.66
N THR A 205 2.15 17.54 5.42
CA THR A 205 2.09 18.24 6.71
C THR A 205 1.32 19.56 6.61
N ASP A 206 1.70 20.38 5.64
CA ASP A 206 1.16 21.73 5.45
C ASP A 206 0.34 21.86 4.15
N LEU A 207 -0.08 20.73 3.56
CA LEU A 207 -0.75 20.71 2.28
C LEU A 207 -2.23 20.33 2.43
N THR A 208 -3.07 21.01 1.68
CA THR A 208 -4.42 20.55 1.38
C THR A 208 -4.39 19.31 0.47
N ALA A 209 -5.51 18.63 0.32
CA ALA A 209 -5.63 17.48 -0.57
C ALA A 209 -5.29 17.83 -2.03
N ASP A 210 -5.73 19.01 -2.49
CA ASP A 210 -5.48 19.47 -3.85
C ASP A 210 -4.00 19.83 -4.07
N GLU A 211 -3.38 20.51 -3.12
CA GLU A 211 -1.95 20.83 -3.17
C GLU A 211 -1.08 19.56 -3.14
N ALA A 212 -1.41 18.58 -2.29
CA ALA A 212 -0.72 17.31 -2.25
C ALA A 212 -0.82 16.56 -3.59
N PHE A 213 -1.97 16.63 -4.24
CA PHE A 213 -2.19 16.05 -5.56
C PHE A 213 -1.40 16.79 -6.66
N GLU A 214 -1.31 18.12 -6.63
CA GLU A 214 -0.47 18.87 -7.56
C GLU A 214 1.03 18.55 -7.38
N VAL A 215 1.48 18.40 -6.13
CA VAL A 215 2.84 17.92 -5.84
C VAL A 215 3.06 16.52 -6.40
N PHE A 216 2.08 15.61 -6.23
CA PHE A 216 2.13 14.27 -6.82
C PHE A 216 2.27 14.34 -8.34
N LYS A 217 1.40 15.07 -9.04
CA LYS A 217 1.44 15.21 -10.50
C LYS A 217 2.80 15.73 -10.99
N THR A 218 3.35 16.72 -10.29
CA THR A 218 4.66 17.29 -10.62
C THR A 218 5.78 16.26 -10.46
N LYS A 219 5.79 15.51 -9.35
CA LYS A 219 6.85 14.53 -9.07
C LYS A 219 6.73 13.27 -9.92
N VAL A 220 5.51 12.80 -10.17
CA VAL A 220 5.30 11.58 -10.95
C VAL A 220 5.65 11.76 -12.42
N TRP A 221 5.59 12.99 -12.94
CA TRP A 221 5.78 13.30 -14.35
C TRP A 221 7.06 12.70 -14.95
N GLN A 222 8.17 12.78 -14.24
CA GLN A 222 9.47 12.28 -14.69
C GLN A 222 9.56 10.74 -14.74
N HIS A 223 8.58 10.06 -14.16
CA HIS A 223 8.53 8.60 -14.06
C HIS A 223 7.45 7.98 -14.96
N LEU A 224 6.64 8.81 -15.64
CA LEU A 224 5.56 8.34 -16.51
C LEU A 224 6.14 7.66 -17.76
N GLU A 225 5.56 6.51 -18.10
CA GLU A 225 5.86 5.83 -19.34
C GLU A 225 5.25 6.57 -20.55
N GLU A 226 5.76 6.34 -21.74
CA GLU A 226 5.27 6.95 -22.99
C GLU A 226 3.74 6.79 -23.15
N ARG A 227 3.21 5.65 -22.77
CA ARG A 227 1.77 5.37 -22.78
C ARG A 227 0.97 6.33 -21.90
N ASP A 228 1.47 6.63 -20.70
CA ASP A 228 0.79 7.52 -19.76
C ASP A 228 0.87 8.97 -20.23
N LEU A 229 2.02 9.39 -20.77
CA LEU A 229 2.21 10.70 -21.38
C LEU A 229 1.27 10.90 -22.58
N LEU A 230 1.10 9.89 -23.42
CA LEU A 230 0.19 9.93 -24.56
C LEU A 230 -1.28 10.12 -24.10
N ARG A 231 -1.70 9.40 -23.05
CA ARG A 231 -3.06 9.56 -22.48
C ARG A 231 -3.30 10.98 -21.98
N ILE A 232 -2.35 11.54 -21.25
CA ILE A 232 -2.42 12.93 -20.75
C ILE A 232 -2.50 13.92 -21.91
N MET A 233 -1.69 13.73 -22.95
CA MET A 233 -1.75 14.57 -24.15
C MET A 233 -3.10 14.52 -24.84
N LEU A 234 -3.64 13.32 -25.07
CA LEU A 234 -4.95 13.14 -25.72
C LEU A 234 -6.07 13.79 -24.91
N HIS A 235 -6.05 13.66 -23.60
CA HIS A 235 -7.01 14.30 -22.70
C HIS A 235 -6.96 15.83 -22.85
N LYS A 236 -5.79 16.44 -22.72
CA LYS A 236 -5.61 17.90 -22.94
C LYS A 236 -6.07 18.38 -24.31
N MET A 237 -5.85 17.57 -25.34
CA MET A 237 -6.32 17.91 -26.69
C MET A 237 -7.84 17.85 -26.83
N SER A 238 -8.52 16.99 -26.05
CA SER A 238 -9.99 16.92 -26.04
C SER A 238 -10.60 18.11 -25.29
N GLU A 239 -10.03 18.50 -24.16
CA GLU A 239 -10.47 19.69 -23.40
C GLU A 239 -10.32 21.00 -24.20
N ALA A 240 -9.24 21.12 -24.99
CA ALA A 240 -9.01 22.31 -25.81
C ALA A 240 -9.97 22.45 -27.02
N LYS A 241 -10.77 21.41 -27.32
CA LYS A 241 -11.74 21.40 -28.43
C LYS A 241 -13.21 21.59 -27.98
N GLY A 242 -13.47 21.52 -26.68
CA GLY A 242 -14.78 21.74 -26.06
C GLY A 242 -14.91 23.17 -25.55
#